data_b12258827aac633ae6e4bd001b087d54
#
_entry.id   b12258827aac633ae6e4bd001b087d54
#
_cell.length_a   1.000
_cell.length_b   1.000
_cell.length_c   1.000
_cell.angle_alpha   90.00
_cell.angle_beta   90.00
_cell.angle_gamma   90.00
#
_symmetry.space_group_name_H-M   'P 1'
#
loop_
_entity.id
_entity.type
_entity.pdbx_description
1 polymer ?
#
loop_
_entity_poly.entity_id
_entity_poly.type
_entity_poly.pdbx_seq_one_letter_code
_entity_poly.pdbx_strand_id
1 'polypeptide(L)'
;MNLRRSLCLSAFLIGTGGLLAGCGGGSSGSGDATTAISGTVYASAVSGARVTVRTTAGDTIAGPVTSGDDGSYTIQVPNDRLSGALIIKAQGGTYTDEATGLQVSDAGSLTAYVMGEELSTKPKVALTPGSTILEMLVTEHGKTLREAEEIFATAFGYTPDSTILPAATGDEPQQRAVLRAGAFSRLNMDLGLLAADQFELLKAIARDLSDGTADGSDSSGPVAIGTTGKRLPADPQNRFARALAGFFASANSPTDLTADKIGPIPQGNVVLTDSYRIERTSMMGPTEGKSTCTLAITNKTDGTPATGLTISLMPVMNMAMHNHSTPVDGCVEQTDPAGTYRCTVYYLMASKMMNGMSMGFWDMKVMIGGMDGEEAHFYPDVKMAMGGDTVKAVLLGQNDRIAGMNSMSMNQGGGMEEGHQMQMSAMDMGDDTTPENRKYYLFNDGITGTTGNHTFNLFIATKENMMSYPAVSVGTVLKDENGNDWTVNSMSVEVSTDQTNWIAATDKGGGHWSAAGVTGLTDGSRGTLYVRLIVEGEQKTDDGNAPDGVADNAVFEVTPGGSSMSMGM
;
A
#
# COMPACT_ATOMS: atom_id res chain seq x y z
N MET A 1 -23.84 -8.07 41.16
CA MET A 1 -22.88 -7.60 42.18
C MET A 1 -22.24 -6.34 41.62
N ASN A 2 -22.61 -5.18 42.19
CA ASN A 2 -22.34 -3.84 41.63
C ASN A 2 -20.86 -3.47 41.76
N LEU A 3 -20.22 -2.96 40.70
CA LEU A 3 -19.00 -2.19 40.83
C LEU A 3 -19.16 -0.83 40.13
N ARG A 4 -18.91 0.19 40.91
CA ARG A 4 -19.11 1.62 40.66
C ARG A 4 -18.11 2.15 39.65
N ARG A 5 -18.60 2.94 38.68
CA ARG A 5 -17.79 3.85 37.86
C ARG A 5 -17.54 5.14 38.65
N SER A 6 -16.28 5.48 38.89
CA SER A 6 -15.86 6.80 39.39
C SER A 6 -15.73 7.77 38.24
N LEU A 7 -16.60 8.77 38.19
CA LEU A 7 -16.43 9.97 37.36
C LEU A 7 -15.51 10.95 38.12
N CYS A 8 -14.37 11.30 37.54
CA CYS A 8 -13.62 12.49 37.94
C CYS A 8 -14.13 13.70 37.16
N LEU A 9 -14.86 14.56 37.86
CA LEU A 9 -15.33 15.86 37.37
C LEU A 9 -14.25 16.89 37.70
N SER A 10 -13.53 17.41 36.72
CA SER A 10 -12.61 18.54 36.92
C SER A 10 -13.36 19.85 36.72
N ALA A 11 -13.50 20.60 37.80
CA ALA A 11 -14.16 21.89 37.84
C ALA A 11 -13.28 22.99 37.22
N PHE A 12 -13.84 23.70 36.25
CA PHE A 12 -13.28 24.94 35.69
C PHE A 12 -13.58 26.09 36.66
N LEU A 13 -12.54 26.69 37.24
CA LEU A 13 -12.67 27.94 38.01
C LEU A 13 -12.48 29.13 37.05
N ILE A 14 -13.56 29.87 36.82
CA ILE A 14 -13.51 31.17 36.13
C ILE A 14 -13.19 32.22 37.21
N GLY A 15 -11.97 32.75 37.15
CA GLY A 15 -11.55 33.89 37.95
C GLY A 15 -11.81 35.22 37.24
N THR A 16 -12.85 35.92 37.67
CA THR A 16 -13.05 37.33 37.32
C THR A 16 -12.16 38.22 38.20
N GLY A 17 -11.13 38.82 37.65
CA GLY A 17 -10.25 39.77 38.35
C GLY A 17 -10.29 41.14 37.71
N GLY A 18 -10.58 42.13 38.51
CA GLY A 18 -11.01 43.47 38.21
C GLY A 18 -10.00 44.38 37.51
N LEU A 19 -10.58 45.34 36.83
CA LEU A 19 -9.91 46.53 36.28
C LEU A 19 -9.33 47.43 37.40
N LEU A 20 -8.01 47.65 37.35
CA LEU A 20 -7.39 48.78 38.01
C LEU A 20 -6.77 49.65 36.94
N ALA A 21 -7.41 50.79 36.68
CA ALA A 21 -6.85 51.86 35.91
C ALA A 21 -5.71 52.54 36.69
N GLY A 22 -4.47 52.31 36.28
CA GLY A 22 -3.30 53.05 36.77
C GLY A 22 -2.70 53.88 35.62
N CYS A 23 -2.95 55.19 35.59
CA CYS A 23 -2.19 56.14 34.82
C CYS A 23 -0.78 56.26 35.39
N GLY A 24 0.22 55.83 34.63
CA GLY A 24 1.63 56.05 34.88
C GLY A 24 2.36 56.10 33.53
N GLY A 25 2.73 57.33 33.12
CA GLY A 25 3.53 57.56 31.92
C GLY A 25 4.93 56.97 32.09
N GLY A 26 5.43 56.33 31.06
CA GLY A 26 6.80 55.82 31.00
C GLY A 26 7.08 55.16 29.67
N SER A 27 7.85 55.83 28.85
CA SER A 27 8.63 55.40 27.70
C SER A 27 8.06 54.22 26.88
N SER A 28 7.53 54.57 25.70
CA SER A 28 7.32 53.66 24.60
C SER A 28 8.65 53.07 24.15
N GLY A 29 9.08 52.01 24.78
CA GLY A 29 9.91 51.00 24.13
C GLY A 29 9.00 50.29 23.14
N SER A 30 9.19 50.50 21.86
CA SER A 30 8.63 49.66 20.81
C SER A 30 9.23 48.27 21.01
N GLY A 31 8.59 47.45 21.83
CA GLY A 31 8.90 46.02 21.83
C GLY A 31 8.57 45.54 20.42
N ASP A 32 9.58 45.10 19.70
CA ASP A 32 9.42 44.56 18.36
C ASP A 32 8.31 43.51 18.40
N ALA A 33 7.28 43.72 17.57
CA ALA A 33 6.16 42.79 17.49
C ALA A 33 6.68 41.40 17.08
N THR A 34 6.27 40.37 17.79
CA THR A 34 6.71 38.98 17.54
C THR A 34 5.53 38.09 17.18
N THR A 35 5.78 37.11 16.34
CA THR A 35 4.85 35.99 16.06
C THR A 35 5.28 34.77 16.84
N ALA A 36 4.34 34.15 17.55
CA ALA A 36 4.55 32.88 18.23
C ALA A 36 4.38 31.72 17.22
N ILE A 37 5.48 31.07 16.84
CA ILE A 37 5.45 29.87 16.01
C ILE A 37 5.43 28.66 16.95
N SER A 38 4.40 27.83 16.82
CA SER A 38 4.26 26.59 17.56
C SER A 38 4.48 25.37 16.65
N GLY A 39 4.88 24.23 17.22
CA GLY A 39 5.09 23.03 16.42
C GLY A 39 5.44 21.81 17.25
N THR A 40 5.82 20.75 16.56
CA THR A 40 6.24 19.49 17.17
C THR A 40 7.54 19.00 16.53
N VAL A 41 8.48 18.53 17.33
CA VAL A 41 9.66 17.79 16.89
C VAL A 41 9.30 16.32 16.98
N TYR A 42 9.26 15.64 15.82
CA TYR A 42 8.64 14.31 15.73
C TYR A 42 9.45 13.32 14.88
N ALA A 43 10.02 12.35 15.59
CA ALA A 43 10.55 11.08 15.09
C ALA A 43 10.38 10.02 16.22
N SER A 44 9.22 9.73 16.63
CA SER A 44 8.23 10.05 17.63
C SER A 44 8.40 11.41 18.36
N ALA A 45 7.67 11.64 19.47
CA ALA A 45 7.82 12.86 20.27
C ALA A 45 9.27 13.01 20.79
N VAL A 46 9.98 14.07 20.35
CA VAL A 46 11.37 14.33 20.77
C VAL A 46 11.37 15.32 21.92
N SER A 47 11.66 14.84 23.12
CA SER A 47 11.76 15.66 24.34
C SER A 47 13.16 16.29 24.47
N GLY A 48 13.23 17.54 24.91
CA GLY A 48 14.49 18.21 25.23
C GLY A 48 15.31 18.67 24.02
N ALA A 49 14.78 18.64 22.80
CA ALA A 49 15.46 19.16 21.62
C ALA A 49 15.57 20.68 21.64
N ARG A 50 16.70 21.21 21.17
CA ARG A 50 16.95 22.64 21.06
C ARG A 50 16.44 23.15 19.71
N VAL A 51 15.38 23.95 19.71
CA VAL A 51 14.75 24.50 18.50
C VAL A 51 15.19 25.93 18.27
N THR A 52 15.64 26.22 17.05
CA THR A 52 16.07 27.54 16.57
C THR A 52 15.40 27.86 15.24
N VAL A 53 15.20 29.16 14.95
CA VAL A 53 14.82 29.63 13.61
C VAL A 53 16.04 30.33 13.01
N ARG A 54 16.36 30.00 11.76
CA ARG A 54 17.55 30.48 11.04
C ARG A 54 17.19 30.99 9.65
N THR A 55 18.03 31.85 9.12
CA THR A 55 18.04 32.14 7.68
C THR A 55 18.67 30.97 6.91
N THR A 56 18.49 30.92 5.61
CA THR A 56 19.20 29.95 4.73
C THR A 56 20.71 30.19 4.70
N ALA A 57 21.20 31.36 5.10
CA ALA A 57 22.63 31.64 5.28
C ALA A 57 23.19 31.09 6.61
N GLY A 58 22.33 30.57 7.50
CA GLY A 58 22.71 29.96 8.77
C GLY A 58 22.62 30.89 9.99
N ASP A 59 22.26 32.17 9.80
CA ASP A 59 22.13 33.13 10.92
C ASP A 59 20.90 32.78 11.78
N THR A 60 21.07 32.68 13.08
CA THR A 60 19.98 32.45 14.02
C THR A 60 19.20 33.73 14.26
N ILE A 61 17.89 33.71 13.99
CA ILE A 61 16.98 34.85 14.17
C ILE A 61 16.07 34.71 15.39
N ALA A 62 15.86 33.49 15.89
CA ALA A 62 15.12 33.24 17.13
C ALA A 62 15.56 31.96 17.82
N GLY A 63 15.33 31.89 19.13
CA GLY A 63 15.67 30.74 19.98
C GLY A 63 17.08 30.80 20.58
N PRO A 64 17.58 29.66 21.13
CA PRO A 64 16.91 28.37 21.19
C PRO A 64 15.78 28.33 22.23
N VAL A 65 14.75 27.52 21.94
CA VAL A 65 13.80 27.02 22.92
C VAL A 65 13.95 25.49 23.04
N THR A 66 13.44 24.91 24.11
CA THR A 66 13.51 23.45 24.34
C THR A 66 12.14 22.84 24.10
N SER A 67 12.07 21.72 23.38
CA SER A 67 10.82 20.96 23.19
C SER A 67 10.39 20.27 24.48
N GLY A 68 9.07 20.18 24.68
CA GLY A 68 8.44 19.46 25.79
C GLY A 68 8.52 17.94 25.64
N ASP A 69 7.98 17.22 26.63
CA ASP A 69 7.97 15.75 26.64
C ASP A 69 7.12 15.15 25.51
N ASP A 70 6.15 15.89 25.01
CA ASP A 70 5.33 15.56 23.85
C ASP A 70 5.93 16.03 22.51
N GLY A 71 7.17 16.52 22.53
CA GLY A 71 7.84 17.09 21.38
C GLY A 71 7.39 18.51 21.01
N SER A 72 6.41 19.08 21.69
CA SER A 72 5.87 20.41 21.39
C SER A 72 6.89 21.52 21.65
N TYR A 73 6.85 22.59 20.87
CA TYR A 73 7.63 23.80 21.09
C TYR A 73 6.84 25.07 20.73
N THR A 74 7.23 26.18 21.31
CA THR A 74 6.75 27.52 20.90
C THR A 74 7.95 28.49 20.92
N ILE A 75 8.19 29.16 19.81
CA ILE A 75 9.30 30.09 19.63
C ILE A 75 8.78 31.46 19.17
N GLN A 76 9.23 32.54 19.81
CA GLN A 76 8.89 33.91 19.45
C GLN A 76 9.86 34.40 18.38
N VAL A 77 9.34 34.78 17.21
CA VAL A 77 10.15 35.32 16.10
C VAL A 77 9.76 36.79 15.87
N PRO A 78 10.72 37.73 15.78
CA PRO A 78 10.44 39.11 15.44
C PRO A 78 9.77 39.21 14.06
N ASN A 79 8.70 40.02 13.94
CA ASN A 79 7.92 40.10 12.71
C ASN A 79 8.72 40.67 11.53
N ASP A 80 9.67 41.52 11.79
CA ASP A 80 10.60 42.07 10.79
C ASP A 80 11.58 41.05 10.23
N ARG A 81 11.67 39.86 10.86
CA ARG A 81 12.48 38.70 10.44
C ARG A 81 11.67 37.61 9.73
N LEU A 82 10.36 37.74 9.65
CA LEU A 82 9.48 36.81 8.97
C LEU A 82 9.38 37.14 7.47
N SER A 83 10.51 37.09 6.78
CA SER A 83 10.59 37.35 5.34
C SER A 83 11.53 36.38 4.66
N GLY A 84 11.16 35.98 3.43
CA GLY A 84 11.94 35.03 2.64
C GLY A 84 11.98 33.61 3.24
N ALA A 85 12.93 32.83 2.79
CA ALA A 85 13.08 31.45 3.22
C ALA A 85 13.79 31.34 4.58
N LEU A 86 13.20 30.56 5.47
CA LEU A 86 13.70 30.27 6.82
C LEU A 86 13.83 28.77 7.05
N ILE A 87 14.71 28.40 7.96
CA ILE A 87 14.91 27.02 8.42
C ILE A 87 14.57 26.97 9.90
N ILE A 88 13.62 26.11 10.28
CA ILE A 88 13.39 25.77 11.67
C ILE A 88 14.16 24.47 11.94
N LYS A 89 15.04 24.47 12.94
CA LYS A 89 15.92 23.36 13.24
C LYS A 89 15.82 22.96 14.70
N ALA A 90 15.51 21.69 14.95
CA ALA A 90 15.69 21.03 16.24
C ALA A 90 16.97 20.22 16.23
N GLN A 91 17.67 20.16 17.36
CA GLN A 91 18.89 19.39 17.52
C GLN A 91 18.97 18.73 18.91
N GLY A 92 19.37 17.46 18.92
CA GLY A 92 19.46 16.66 20.14
C GLY A 92 18.09 16.29 20.71
N GLY A 93 18.04 16.03 21.99
CA GLY A 93 16.85 15.53 22.68
C GLY A 93 16.81 14.01 22.77
N THR A 94 15.75 13.50 23.36
CA THR A 94 15.51 12.05 23.53
C THR A 94 14.16 11.67 22.95
N TYR A 95 14.06 10.47 22.39
CA TYR A 95 12.81 9.93 21.87
C TYR A 95 12.79 8.41 21.99
N THR A 96 11.62 7.82 21.86
CA THR A 96 11.47 6.37 21.71
C THR A 96 11.34 6.06 20.22
N ASP A 97 12.28 5.28 19.68
CA ASP A 97 12.25 4.88 18.27
C ASP A 97 10.97 4.04 17.97
N GLU A 98 10.22 4.44 16.95
CA GLU A 98 8.89 3.88 16.70
C GLU A 98 8.92 2.40 16.28
N ALA A 99 9.92 2.00 15.53
CA ALA A 99 10.00 0.63 15.02
C ALA A 99 10.45 -0.37 16.09
N THR A 100 11.40 0.03 16.92
CA THR A 100 12.05 -0.86 17.89
C THR A 100 11.53 -0.71 19.32
N GLY A 101 10.87 0.40 19.65
CA GLY A 101 10.49 0.76 21.02
C GLY A 101 11.68 1.12 21.92
N LEU A 102 12.89 1.24 21.37
CA LEU A 102 14.10 1.57 22.14
C LEU A 102 14.22 3.07 22.34
N GLN A 103 14.74 3.46 23.50
CA GLN A 103 15.02 4.86 23.79
C GLN A 103 16.34 5.30 23.14
N VAL A 104 16.30 6.44 22.44
CA VAL A 104 17.46 7.09 21.81
C VAL A 104 17.75 8.39 22.56
N SER A 105 18.99 8.57 23.01
CA SER A 105 19.39 9.70 23.86
C SER A 105 19.90 10.92 23.11
N ASP A 106 20.10 10.83 21.80
CA ASP A 106 20.47 11.94 20.92
C ASP A 106 19.72 11.80 19.59
N ALA A 107 18.70 12.64 19.41
CA ALA A 107 17.83 12.64 18.25
C ALA A 107 18.47 13.28 17.00
N GLY A 108 19.77 13.57 16.99
CA GLY A 108 20.40 14.18 15.84
C GLY A 108 19.77 15.53 15.47
N SER A 109 19.38 15.72 14.22
CA SER A 109 18.81 16.99 13.74
C SER A 109 17.56 16.75 12.87
N LEU A 110 16.45 17.42 13.21
CA LEU A 110 15.24 17.51 12.40
C LEU A 110 15.02 18.96 11.98
N THR A 111 14.63 19.16 10.72
CA THR A 111 14.51 20.49 10.11
C THR A 111 13.24 20.63 9.28
N ALA A 112 12.83 21.88 9.02
CA ALA A 112 11.83 22.22 8.02
C ALA A 112 12.23 23.52 7.31
N TYR A 113 12.11 23.53 5.99
CA TYR A 113 12.20 24.73 5.16
C TYR A 113 10.82 25.36 5.05
N VAL A 114 10.70 26.65 5.36
CA VAL A 114 9.43 27.37 5.41
C VAL A 114 9.59 28.78 4.84
N MET A 115 8.50 29.34 4.31
CA MET A 115 8.48 30.75 3.90
C MET A 115 8.06 31.64 5.09
N GLY A 116 8.85 32.63 5.42
CA GLY A 116 8.61 33.50 6.57
C GLY A 116 7.27 34.22 6.50
N GLU A 117 6.86 34.61 5.30
CA GLU A 117 5.57 35.27 5.05
C GLU A 117 4.38 34.36 5.42
N GLU A 118 4.50 33.04 5.16
CA GLU A 118 3.45 32.07 5.49
C GLU A 118 3.31 31.87 7.00
N LEU A 119 4.41 31.94 7.74
CA LEU A 119 4.41 31.80 9.20
C LEU A 119 3.61 32.91 9.91
N SER A 120 3.45 34.06 9.29
CA SER A 120 2.61 35.13 9.83
C SER A 120 1.12 34.78 9.87
N THR A 121 0.68 33.89 8.98
CA THR A 121 -0.72 33.45 8.83
C THR A 121 -0.95 32.03 9.29
N LYS A 122 0.06 31.17 9.17
CA LYS A 122 0.03 29.74 9.57
C LYS A 122 1.22 29.42 10.47
N PRO A 123 1.23 29.89 11.74
CA PRO A 123 2.38 29.78 12.63
C PRO A 123 2.50 28.37 13.27
N LYS A 124 2.35 27.33 12.48
CA LYS A 124 2.51 25.93 12.93
C LYS A 124 3.52 25.21 12.05
N VAL A 125 4.51 24.55 12.65
CA VAL A 125 5.55 23.80 11.91
C VAL A 125 5.93 22.52 12.62
N ALA A 126 5.73 21.39 11.97
CA ALA A 126 6.24 20.08 12.38
C ALA A 126 7.64 19.85 11.80
N LEU A 127 8.55 19.39 12.63
CA LEU A 127 9.89 18.95 12.24
C LEU A 127 9.89 17.43 12.22
N THR A 128 9.89 16.83 11.03
CA THR A 128 9.73 15.40 10.80
C THR A 128 10.86 14.84 9.91
N PRO A 129 11.03 13.53 9.81
CA PRO A 129 11.93 12.93 8.82
C PRO A 129 11.70 13.45 7.40
N GLY A 130 10.43 13.51 6.95
CA GLY A 130 10.09 13.99 5.61
C GLY A 130 10.42 15.46 5.38
N SER A 131 10.08 16.36 6.32
CA SER A 131 10.43 17.78 6.21
C SER A 131 11.95 18.01 6.23
N THR A 132 12.69 17.14 6.93
CA THR A 132 14.16 17.18 6.99
C THR A 132 14.79 16.82 5.65
N ILE A 133 14.29 15.78 4.98
CA ILE A 133 14.77 15.42 3.64
C ILE A 133 14.49 16.56 2.64
N LEU A 134 13.28 17.16 2.68
CA LEU A 134 12.95 18.31 1.81
C LEU A 134 13.89 19.49 2.04
N GLU A 135 14.14 19.83 3.30
CA GLU A 135 15.04 20.93 3.64
C GLU A 135 16.44 20.68 3.08
N MET A 136 16.99 19.47 3.24
CA MET A 136 18.31 19.11 2.70
C MET A 136 18.35 19.17 1.16
N LEU A 137 17.30 18.71 0.47
CA LEU A 137 17.22 18.81 -0.99
C LEU A 137 17.30 20.27 -1.47
N VAL A 138 16.67 21.18 -0.74
CA VAL A 138 16.71 22.61 -1.08
C VAL A 138 18.05 23.24 -0.72
N THR A 139 18.53 23.04 0.51
CA THR A 139 19.67 23.82 1.04
C THR A 139 21.02 23.21 0.71
N GLU A 140 21.13 21.88 0.69
CA GLU A 140 22.39 21.19 0.46
C GLU A 140 22.55 20.73 -1.01
N HIS A 141 21.42 20.43 -1.69
CA HIS A 141 21.43 19.92 -3.07
C HIS A 141 20.90 20.92 -4.11
N GLY A 142 20.56 22.15 -3.69
CA GLY A 142 20.23 23.26 -4.59
C GLY A 142 18.94 23.10 -5.41
N LYS A 143 18.00 22.26 -4.95
CA LYS A 143 16.68 22.14 -5.57
C LYS A 143 15.81 23.32 -5.17
N THR A 144 14.89 23.73 -6.05
CA THR A 144 13.77 24.56 -5.62
C THR A 144 12.85 23.75 -4.72
N LEU A 145 12.06 24.40 -3.85
CA LEU A 145 11.12 23.69 -2.98
C LEU A 145 10.16 22.80 -3.80
N ARG A 146 9.62 23.33 -4.89
CA ARG A 146 8.73 22.57 -5.78
C ARG A 146 9.40 21.32 -6.37
N GLU A 147 10.64 21.43 -6.87
CA GLU A 147 11.38 20.27 -7.37
C GLU A 147 11.63 19.23 -6.27
N ALA A 148 12.00 19.69 -5.06
CA ALA A 148 12.19 18.81 -3.92
C ALA A 148 10.91 18.07 -3.53
N GLU A 149 9.77 18.75 -3.53
CA GLU A 149 8.45 18.17 -3.28
C GLU A 149 8.06 17.14 -4.36
N GLU A 150 8.26 17.44 -5.64
CA GLU A 150 7.98 16.53 -6.76
C GLU A 150 8.85 15.27 -6.70
N ILE A 151 10.15 15.42 -6.45
CA ILE A 151 11.10 14.31 -6.29
C ILE A 151 10.70 13.44 -5.10
N PHE A 152 10.44 14.06 -3.94
CA PHE A 152 10.05 13.33 -2.73
C PHE A 152 8.72 12.59 -2.92
N ALA A 153 7.71 13.25 -3.53
CA ALA A 153 6.41 12.64 -3.79
C ALA A 153 6.52 11.45 -4.75
N THR A 154 7.38 11.54 -5.75
CA THR A 154 7.66 10.43 -6.68
C THR A 154 8.30 9.25 -5.94
N ALA A 155 9.25 9.51 -5.03
CA ALA A 155 9.95 8.48 -4.28
C ALA A 155 9.06 7.82 -3.21
N PHE A 156 8.29 8.59 -2.45
CA PHE A 156 7.61 8.11 -1.23
C PHE A 156 6.07 8.16 -1.29
N GLY A 157 5.49 8.62 -2.41
CA GLY A 157 4.04 8.62 -2.63
C GLY A 157 3.27 9.69 -1.88
N TYR A 158 3.94 10.69 -1.28
CA TYR A 158 3.30 11.83 -0.61
C TYR A 158 4.24 13.04 -0.57
N THR A 159 3.68 14.22 -0.39
CA THR A 159 4.44 15.45 -0.10
C THR A 159 4.40 15.72 1.41
N PRO A 160 5.53 15.92 2.08
CA PRO A 160 5.54 16.34 3.48
C PRO A 160 4.92 17.73 3.63
N ASP A 161 3.94 17.86 4.53
CA ASP A 161 3.31 19.14 4.89
C ASP A 161 3.68 19.47 6.34
N SER A 162 4.58 20.43 6.50
CA SER A 162 5.05 20.85 7.83
C SER A 162 3.97 21.55 8.66
N THR A 163 2.84 21.95 8.10
CA THR A 163 1.73 22.55 8.85
C THR A 163 0.87 21.50 9.58
N ILE A 164 1.00 20.23 9.22
CA ILE A 164 0.31 19.09 9.84
C ILE A 164 1.16 18.59 11.02
N LEU A 165 0.70 18.82 12.24
CA LEU A 165 1.38 18.34 13.45
C LEU A 165 1.04 16.86 13.68
N PRO A 166 2.03 15.93 13.69
CA PRO A 166 1.77 14.51 13.95
C PRO A 166 1.07 14.28 15.29
N ALA A 167 -0.02 13.51 15.27
CA ALA A 167 -0.75 13.16 16.49
C ALA A 167 -1.43 11.78 16.30
N ALA A 168 -1.12 10.84 17.18
CA ALA A 168 -1.60 9.45 17.10
C ALA A 168 -3.14 9.33 17.22
N THR A 169 -3.76 10.22 17.99
CA THR A 169 -5.22 10.29 18.21
C THR A 169 -5.84 11.53 17.53
N GLY A 170 -5.13 12.14 16.59
CA GLY A 170 -5.56 13.31 15.84
C GLY A 170 -6.52 12.95 14.69
N ASP A 171 -6.73 13.93 13.80
CA ASP A 171 -7.44 13.67 12.55
C ASP A 171 -6.60 12.80 11.59
N GLU A 172 -7.22 12.32 10.51
CA GLU A 172 -6.60 11.42 9.55
C GLU A 172 -5.26 11.95 8.97
N PRO A 173 -5.11 13.22 8.56
CA PRO A 173 -3.81 13.77 8.15
C PRO A 173 -2.74 13.72 9.24
N GLN A 174 -3.10 14.01 10.49
CA GLN A 174 -2.18 13.98 11.63
C GLN A 174 -1.71 12.55 11.95
N GLN A 175 -2.61 11.58 11.92
CA GLN A 175 -2.28 10.17 12.09
C GLN A 175 -1.42 9.63 10.95
N ARG A 176 -1.68 10.04 9.68
CA ARG A 176 -0.81 9.70 8.55
C ARG A 176 0.60 10.26 8.72
N ALA A 177 0.73 11.47 9.28
CA ALA A 177 2.05 12.05 9.56
C ALA A 177 2.85 11.20 10.57
N VAL A 178 2.17 10.64 11.58
CA VAL A 178 2.75 9.67 12.52
C VAL A 178 3.22 8.40 11.80
N LEU A 179 2.36 7.79 10.98
CA LEU A 179 2.72 6.57 10.24
C LEU A 179 3.90 6.79 9.30
N ARG A 180 3.97 7.94 8.63
CA ARG A 180 5.06 8.29 7.71
C ARG A 180 6.38 8.51 8.44
N ALA A 181 6.36 9.11 9.63
CA ALA A 181 7.56 9.22 10.47
C ALA A 181 8.03 7.82 10.92
N GLY A 182 7.12 6.99 11.45
CA GLY A 182 7.44 5.64 11.85
C GLY A 182 7.90 4.73 10.71
N ALA A 183 7.48 5.01 9.46
CA ALA A 183 8.00 4.29 8.29
C ALA A 183 9.49 4.52 8.06
N PHE A 184 10.04 5.70 8.34
CA PHE A 184 11.48 5.93 8.27
C PHE A 184 12.24 5.21 9.40
N SER A 185 11.68 5.19 10.61
CA SER A 185 12.22 4.38 11.71
C SER A 185 12.22 2.89 11.35
N ARG A 186 11.12 2.39 10.78
CA ARG A 186 11.00 1.01 10.33
C ARG A 186 11.97 0.70 9.18
N LEU A 187 12.14 1.60 8.22
CA LEU A 187 13.14 1.46 7.15
C LEU A 187 14.55 1.35 7.71
N ASN A 188 14.87 2.19 8.71
CA ASN A 188 16.16 2.14 9.41
C ASN A 188 16.40 0.76 10.04
N MET A 189 15.39 0.22 10.73
CA MET A 189 15.44 -1.13 11.33
C MET A 189 15.59 -2.22 10.26
N ASP A 190 14.78 -2.17 9.18
CA ASP A 190 14.80 -3.17 8.11
C ASP A 190 16.14 -3.19 7.33
N LEU A 191 16.87 -2.08 7.31
CA LEU A 191 18.24 -2.01 6.80
C LEU A 191 19.27 -2.52 7.81
N GLY A 192 18.84 -2.95 9.00
CA GLY A 192 19.68 -3.43 10.08
C GLY A 192 20.59 -2.33 10.64
N LEU A 193 20.14 -1.09 10.66
CA LEU A 193 20.80 0.06 11.28
C LEU A 193 20.41 0.18 12.75
N LEU A 194 21.24 0.83 13.56
CA LEU A 194 20.86 1.17 14.92
C LEU A 194 19.80 2.29 14.91
N ALA A 195 18.95 2.36 15.92
CA ALA A 195 17.92 3.41 16.02
C ALA A 195 18.52 4.83 15.93
N ALA A 196 19.70 5.05 16.49
CA ALA A 196 20.43 6.33 16.41
C ALA A 196 20.92 6.69 14.99
N ASP A 197 21.05 5.72 14.09
CA ASP A 197 21.53 5.95 12.72
C ASP A 197 20.44 6.51 11.80
N GLN A 198 19.19 6.62 12.26
CA GLN A 198 18.08 7.12 11.47
C GLN A 198 18.39 8.48 10.81
N PHE A 199 19.04 9.38 11.51
CA PHE A 199 19.37 10.71 10.98
C PHE A 199 20.45 10.66 9.89
N GLU A 200 21.36 9.70 9.94
CA GLU A 200 22.31 9.44 8.85
C GLU A 200 21.61 8.81 7.64
N LEU A 201 20.59 7.98 7.89
CA LEU A 201 19.73 7.46 6.81
C LEU A 201 18.98 8.59 6.09
N LEU A 202 18.43 9.59 6.83
CA LEU A 202 17.75 10.74 6.19
C LEU A 202 18.70 11.53 5.28
N LYS A 203 19.95 11.76 5.72
CA LYS A 203 20.98 12.40 4.90
C LYS A 203 21.31 11.59 3.65
N ALA A 204 21.45 10.28 3.80
CA ALA A 204 21.73 9.40 2.69
C ALA A 204 20.58 9.41 1.66
N ILE A 205 19.33 9.41 2.12
CA ILE A 205 18.14 9.53 1.26
C ILE A 205 18.13 10.88 0.53
N ALA A 206 18.37 11.99 1.23
CA ALA A 206 18.41 13.31 0.57
C ALA A 206 19.50 13.37 -0.51
N ARG A 207 20.64 12.73 -0.26
CA ARG A 207 21.74 12.63 -1.21
C ARG A 207 21.40 11.76 -2.42
N ASP A 208 20.74 10.62 -2.23
CA ASP A 208 20.22 9.75 -3.29
C ASP A 208 19.24 10.53 -4.20
N LEU A 209 18.28 11.20 -3.59
CA LEU A 209 17.27 11.99 -4.30
C LEU A 209 17.83 13.25 -5.00
N SER A 210 19.09 13.59 -4.76
CA SER A 210 19.68 14.83 -5.32
C SER A 210 19.80 14.84 -6.83
N ASP A 211 19.86 13.71 -7.51
CA ASP A 211 19.83 13.60 -8.97
C ASP A 211 18.41 13.45 -9.55
N GLY A 212 17.40 13.31 -8.70
CA GLY A 212 15.98 13.21 -9.06
C GLY A 212 15.44 11.79 -9.07
N THR A 213 16.26 10.80 -8.72
CA THR A 213 15.87 9.38 -8.69
C THR A 213 16.07 8.77 -7.30
N ALA A 214 15.28 7.73 -6.99
CA ALA A 214 15.42 6.96 -5.77
C ALA A 214 15.96 5.56 -6.14
N ASP A 215 17.27 5.47 -6.36
CA ASP A 215 17.92 4.24 -6.82
C ASP A 215 19.13 3.80 -5.97
N GLY A 216 19.33 4.47 -4.82
CA GLY A 216 20.42 4.18 -3.89
C GLY A 216 21.76 4.73 -4.30
N SER A 217 21.81 5.59 -5.34
CA SER A 217 23.05 6.14 -5.92
C SER A 217 22.94 7.65 -6.13
N ASP A 218 24.07 8.32 -6.20
CA ASP A 218 24.18 9.70 -6.69
C ASP A 218 25.15 9.72 -7.90
N SER A 219 25.44 10.90 -8.41
CA SER A 219 26.40 11.09 -9.53
C SER A 219 27.79 10.52 -9.26
N SER A 220 28.12 10.19 -8.00
CA SER A 220 29.42 9.61 -7.58
C SER A 220 29.34 8.10 -7.36
N GLY A 221 28.17 7.48 -7.45
CA GLY A 221 27.92 6.06 -7.24
C GLY A 221 27.07 5.75 -6.00
N PRO A 222 27.08 4.50 -5.51
CA PRO A 222 26.21 4.06 -4.41
C PRO A 222 26.39 4.87 -3.12
N VAL A 223 25.29 5.39 -2.58
CA VAL A 223 25.27 6.29 -1.42
C VAL A 223 25.54 5.54 -0.13
N ALA A 224 26.56 5.95 0.62
CA ALA A 224 26.84 5.43 1.95
C ALA A 224 25.92 6.06 3.01
N ILE A 225 25.51 5.28 4.01
CA ILE A 225 24.72 5.75 5.16
C ILE A 225 25.71 6.11 6.28
N GLY A 226 26.07 7.38 6.35
CA GLY A 226 27.03 7.90 7.34
C GLY A 226 28.29 7.03 7.45
N THR A 227 28.67 6.69 8.68
CA THR A 227 29.81 5.83 9.00
C THR A 227 29.43 4.40 9.37
N THR A 228 28.19 3.98 9.09
CA THR A 228 27.65 2.65 9.47
C THR A 228 28.29 1.48 8.72
N GLY A 229 29.03 1.74 7.65
CA GLY A 229 29.54 0.72 6.73
C GLY A 229 28.51 0.19 5.76
N LYS A 230 27.26 0.67 5.82
CA LYS A 230 26.16 0.29 4.94
C LYS A 230 25.92 1.33 3.87
N ARG A 231 25.19 0.93 2.81
CA ARG A 231 24.79 1.78 1.70
C ARG A 231 23.28 1.69 1.49
N LEU A 232 22.71 2.72 0.87
CA LEU A 232 21.33 2.64 0.40
C LEU A 232 21.21 1.50 -0.61
N PRO A 233 20.11 0.72 -0.56
CA PRO A 233 19.81 -0.28 -1.56
C PRO A 233 19.38 0.39 -2.89
N ALA A 234 19.43 -0.35 -4.00
CA ALA A 234 18.99 0.16 -5.30
C ALA A 234 17.45 0.21 -5.46
N ASP A 235 16.71 -0.14 -4.41
CA ASP A 235 15.23 -0.16 -4.38
C ASP A 235 14.63 0.61 -3.18
N PRO A 236 15.11 1.83 -2.84
CA PRO A 236 14.70 2.53 -1.61
C PRO A 236 13.20 2.81 -1.57
N GLN A 237 12.58 3.04 -2.72
CA GLN A 237 11.15 3.25 -2.88
C GLN A 237 10.32 2.03 -2.43
N ASN A 238 10.67 0.83 -2.90
CA ASN A 238 10.00 -0.41 -2.48
C ASN A 238 10.26 -0.70 -0.99
N ARG A 239 11.47 -0.46 -0.50
CA ARG A 239 11.78 -0.67 0.91
C ARG A 239 11.01 0.30 1.81
N PHE A 240 10.84 1.55 1.41
CA PHE A 240 9.99 2.48 2.15
C PHE A 240 8.52 2.05 2.13
N ALA A 241 7.99 1.59 0.98
CA ALA A 241 6.63 1.06 0.88
C ALA A 241 6.42 -0.13 1.84
N ARG A 242 7.38 -1.07 1.85
CA ARG A 242 7.38 -2.21 2.77
C ARG A 242 7.49 -1.77 4.23
N ALA A 243 8.34 -0.82 4.53
CA ALA A 243 8.51 -0.27 5.88
C ALA A 243 7.22 0.42 6.37
N LEU A 244 6.55 1.19 5.51
CA LEU A 244 5.27 1.83 5.83
C LEU A 244 4.19 0.79 6.12
N ALA A 245 4.03 -0.21 5.25
CA ALA A 245 3.07 -1.29 5.45
C ALA A 245 3.39 -2.12 6.71
N GLY A 246 4.67 -2.44 6.93
CA GLY A 246 5.14 -3.19 8.09
C GLY A 246 4.99 -2.42 9.41
N PHE A 247 5.24 -1.11 9.42
CA PHE A 247 5.00 -0.28 10.60
C PHE A 247 3.51 -0.15 10.89
N PHE A 248 2.69 0.10 9.87
CA PHE A 248 1.23 0.15 10.01
C PHE A 248 0.67 -1.13 10.67
N ALA A 249 1.14 -2.30 10.25
CA ALA A 249 0.70 -3.59 10.79
C ALA A 249 1.34 -3.98 12.12
N SER A 250 2.31 -3.22 12.63
CA SER A 250 3.04 -3.56 13.85
C SER A 250 2.28 -3.17 15.12
N ALA A 251 2.59 -3.86 16.22
CA ALA A 251 2.07 -3.52 17.55
C ALA A 251 2.55 -2.14 18.05
N ASN A 252 3.59 -1.58 17.45
CA ASN A 252 4.15 -0.28 17.79
C ASN A 252 3.46 0.88 17.05
N SER A 253 2.58 0.58 16.08
CA SER A 253 1.81 1.62 15.39
C SER A 253 0.80 2.23 16.37
N PRO A 254 0.90 3.54 16.69
CA PRO A 254 0.05 4.14 17.70
C PRO A 254 -1.26 4.69 17.13
N THR A 255 -1.52 4.54 15.82
CA THR A 255 -2.70 5.08 15.15
C THR A 255 -3.81 4.04 15.05
N ASP A 256 -5.05 4.49 14.93
CA ASP A 256 -6.24 3.68 14.67
C ASP A 256 -6.72 3.77 13.21
N LEU A 257 -5.86 4.26 12.31
CA LEU A 257 -6.15 4.31 10.87
C LEU A 257 -6.37 2.90 10.32
N THR A 258 -7.30 2.81 9.39
CA THR A 258 -7.55 1.60 8.61
C THR A 258 -6.68 1.58 7.35
N ALA A 259 -6.46 0.40 6.76
CA ALA A 259 -5.54 0.21 5.64
C ALA A 259 -5.88 1.09 4.41
N ASP A 260 -7.17 1.33 4.15
CA ASP A 260 -7.62 2.20 3.07
C ASP A 260 -7.24 3.68 3.28
N LYS A 261 -6.86 4.07 4.50
CA LYS A 261 -6.56 5.45 4.90
C LYS A 261 -5.09 5.77 5.10
N ILE A 262 -4.20 4.78 5.06
CA ILE A 262 -2.76 5.07 5.26
C ILE A 262 -2.16 5.96 4.16
N GLY A 263 -2.89 6.17 3.07
CA GLY A 263 -2.51 6.99 1.92
C GLY A 263 -1.81 6.19 0.82
N PRO A 264 -1.35 6.86 -0.24
CA PRO A 264 -0.68 6.18 -1.34
C PRO A 264 0.60 5.52 -0.85
N ILE A 265 0.83 4.28 -1.30
CA ILE A 265 2.10 3.57 -1.14
C ILE A 265 2.90 3.74 -2.43
N PRO A 266 4.17 4.13 -2.38
CA PRO A 266 4.98 4.31 -3.57
C PRO A 266 5.12 2.99 -4.35
N GLN A 267 5.13 3.10 -5.69
CA GLN A 267 5.16 1.94 -6.59
C GLN A 267 6.57 1.77 -7.18
N GLY A 268 7.44 1.16 -6.43
CA GLY A 268 8.75 0.78 -6.96
C GLY A 268 8.64 -0.42 -7.91
N ASN A 269 9.52 -0.46 -8.89
CA ASN A 269 9.59 -1.54 -9.87
C ASN A 269 10.75 -2.51 -9.63
N VAL A 270 11.67 -2.20 -8.72
CA VAL A 270 12.85 -3.02 -8.42
C VAL A 270 12.86 -3.42 -6.97
N VAL A 271 13.09 -4.70 -6.71
CA VAL A 271 13.29 -5.26 -5.36
C VAL A 271 14.57 -6.07 -5.34
N LEU A 272 15.37 -5.92 -4.28
CA LEU A 272 16.54 -6.74 -4.01
C LEU A 272 16.22 -7.73 -2.89
N THR A 273 16.51 -8.99 -3.14
CA THR A 273 16.54 -10.06 -2.13
C THR A 273 17.98 -10.40 -1.77
N ASP A 274 18.21 -11.47 -1.03
CA ASP A 274 19.59 -11.88 -0.71
C ASP A 274 20.36 -12.28 -1.96
N SER A 275 19.74 -13.04 -2.87
CA SER A 275 20.39 -13.59 -4.07
C SER A 275 20.03 -12.87 -5.37
N TYR A 276 18.88 -12.17 -5.45
CA TYR A 276 18.34 -11.68 -6.71
C TYR A 276 18.06 -10.17 -6.71
N ARG A 277 18.11 -9.60 -7.92
CA ARG A 277 17.49 -8.33 -8.29
C ARG A 277 16.26 -8.65 -9.16
N ILE A 278 15.10 -8.25 -8.70
CA ILE A 278 13.81 -8.49 -9.37
C ILE A 278 13.29 -7.15 -9.88
N GLU A 279 13.07 -7.03 -11.17
CA GLU A 279 12.50 -5.84 -11.78
C GLU A 279 11.16 -6.18 -12.45
N ARG A 280 10.12 -5.45 -12.07
CA ARG A 280 8.81 -5.53 -12.72
C ARG A 280 8.81 -4.60 -13.93
N THR A 281 8.78 -5.19 -15.14
CA THR A 281 8.97 -4.48 -16.40
C THR A 281 7.69 -4.27 -17.22
N SER A 282 6.50 -4.52 -16.67
CA SER A 282 5.26 -4.34 -17.42
C SER A 282 4.99 -2.86 -17.73
N MET A 283 4.72 -2.56 -18.98
CA MET A 283 4.51 -1.19 -19.51
C MET A 283 3.15 -0.58 -19.11
N MET A 284 2.22 -1.37 -18.61
CA MET A 284 0.87 -0.91 -18.21
C MET A 284 0.59 -1.29 -16.77
N GLY A 285 -0.08 -0.39 -16.04
CA GLY A 285 -0.57 -0.67 -14.70
C GLY A 285 -1.61 -1.80 -14.72
N PRO A 286 -1.68 -2.64 -13.69
CA PRO A 286 -2.66 -3.71 -13.62
C PRO A 286 -4.08 -3.15 -13.54
N THR A 287 -5.03 -3.93 -14.09
CA THR A 287 -6.46 -3.64 -14.03
C THR A 287 -7.21 -4.76 -13.33
N GLU A 288 -8.42 -4.46 -12.85
CA GLU A 288 -9.38 -5.47 -12.43
C GLU A 288 -9.59 -6.51 -13.54
N GLY A 289 -9.81 -7.78 -13.16
CA GLY A 289 -9.82 -8.91 -14.08
C GLY A 289 -8.40 -9.40 -14.38
N LYS A 290 -8.16 -9.94 -15.58
CA LYS A 290 -6.87 -10.47 -16.01
C LYS A 290 -5.83 -9.38 -16.13
N SER A 291 -4.74 -9.54 -15.43
CA SER A 291 -3.57 -8.67 -15.53
C SER A 291 -2.30 -9.51 -15.64
N THR A 292 -1.41 -9.11 -16.54
CA THR A 292 -0.13 -9.77 -16.75
C THR A 292 0.99 -8.82 -16.38
N CYS A 293 1.95 -9.29 -15.59
CA CYS A 293 3.20 -8.57 -15.35
C CYS A 293 4.39 -9.41 -15.80
N THR A 294 5.48 -8.75 -16.08
CA THR A 294 6.75 -9.38 -16.43
C THR A 294 7.76 -9.06 -15.34
N LEU A 295 8.44 -10.08 -14.83
CA LEU A 295 9.52 -9.97 -13.87
C LEU A 295 10.83 -10.31 -14.60
N ALA A 296 11.77 -9.37 -14.64
CA ALA A 296 13.15 -9.64 -15.04
C ALA A 296 13.97 -9.91 -13.79
N ILE A 297 14.53 -11.10 -13.68
CA ILE A 297 15.28 -11.55 -12.50
C ILE A 297 16.72 -11.81 -12.88
N THR A 298 17.64 -11.18 -12.15
CA THR A 298 19.08 -11.36 -12.31
C THR A 298 19.73 -11.75 -11.00
N ASN A 299 20.80 -12.51 -11.08
CA ASN A 299 21.65 -12.81 -9.93
C ASN A 299 22.29 -11.51 -9.43
N LYS A 300 22.16 -11.23 -8.13
CA LYS A 300 22.66 -9.98 -7.54
C LYS A 300 24.17 -9.87 -7.55
N THR A 301 24.89 -11.00 -7.55
CA THR A 301 26.35 -11.04 -7.46
C THR A 301 27.05 -10.66 -8.77
N ASP A 302 26.48 -11.04 -9.91
CA ASP A 302 27.14 -10.90 -11.21
C ASP A 302 26.24 -10.29 -12.30
N GLY A 303 24.96 -10.02 -11.99
CA GLY A 303 23.99 -9.44 -12.92
C GLY A 303 23.53 -10.38 -14.04
N THR A 304 23.93 -11.66 -14.00
CA THR A 304 23.50 -12.64 -15.01
C THR A 304 22.01 -12.97 -14.89
N PRO A 305 21.30 -13.28 -15.99
CA PRO A 305 19.90 -13.72 -15.93
C PRO A 305 19.73 -14.94 -15.03
N ALA A 306 18.77 -14.91 -14.13
CA ALA A 306 18.42 -16.03 -13.26
C ALA A 306 17.30 -16.85 -13.91
N THR A 307 17.65 -18.05 -14.41
CA THR A 307 16.76 -18.95 -15.16
C THR A 307 16.40 -20.18 -14.34
N GLY A 308 15.32 -20.89 -14.72
CA GLY A 308 14.87 -22.12 -14.08
C GLY A 308 14.30 -21.93 -12.67
N LEU A 309 13.90 -20.71 -12.31
CA LEU A 309 13.36 -20.44 -10.98
C LEU A 309 11.89 -20.87 -10.86
N THR A 310 11.54 -21.45 -9.73
CA THR A 310 10.13 -21.62 -9.34
C THR A 310 9.66 -20.34 -8.68
N ILE A 311 8.67 -19.70 -9.29
CA ILE A 311 8.11 -18.42 -8.80
C ILE A 311 6.65 -18.65 -8.43
N SER A 312 6.29 -18.26 -7.21
CA SER A 312 4.92 -18.25 -6.71
C SER A 312 4.47 -16.82 -6.40
N LEU A 313 3.20 -16.54 -6.63
CA LEU A 313 2.58 -15.25 -6.33
C LEU A 313 1.58 -15.41 -5.19
N MET A 314 1.60 -14.47 -4.26
CA MET A 314 0.60 -14.33 -3.20
C MET A 314 0.15 -12.87 -3.12
N PRO A 315 -0.74 -12.44 -4.02
CA PRO A 315 -1.32 -11.10 -3.95
C PRO A 315 -2.31 -11.00 -2.79
N VAL A 316 -2.19 -9.94 -2.00
CA VAL A 316 -3.09 -9.65 -0.86
C VAL A 316 -3.60 -8.22 -0.97
N MET A 317 -4.92 -8.05 -0.96
CA MET A 317 -5.56 -6.75 -0.81
C MET A 317 -5.72 -6.45 0.67
N ASN A 318 -5.05 -5.40 1.14
CA ASN A 318 -5.14 -4.92 2.51
C ASN A 318 -6.23 -3.84 2.58
N MET A 319 -7.33 -4.13 3.28
CA MET A 319 -8.51 -3.28 3.39
C MET A 319 -8.78 -2.88 4.84
N ALA A 320 -9.72 -1.95 5.05
CA ALA A 320 -10.09 -1.43 6.36
C ALA A 320 -10.56 -2.49 7.36
N MET A 321 -11.33 -3.48 6.92
CA MET A 321 -11.97 -4.45 7.81
C MET A 321 -11.44 -5.88 7.67
N HIS A 322 -10.89 -6.22 6.52
CA HIS A 322 -10.38 -7.57 6.23
C HIS A 322 -9.37 -7.54 5.08
N ASN A 323 -8.58 -8.58 4.99
CA ASN A 323 -7.67 -8.80 3.86
C ASN A 323 -8.20 -9.95 3.01
N HIS A 324 -7.96 -9.90 1.71
CA HIS A 324 -8.25 -11.01 0.82
C HIS A 324 -7.20 -11.15 -0.27
N SER A 325 -7.05 -12.36 -0.78
CA SER A 325 -6.24 -12.64 -1.94
C SER A 325 -7.07 -12.55 -3.24
N THR A 326 -6.50 -13.03 -4.32
CA THR A 326 -7.14 -13.09 -5.63
C THR A 326 -6.57 -14.29 -6.42
N PRO A 327 -7.29 -14.84 -7.41
CA PRO A 327 -6.76 -15.94 -8.21
C PRO A 327 -5.48 -15.57 -8.96
N VAL A 328 -4.58 -16.52 -9.07
CA VAL A 328 -3.34 -16.43 -9.86
C VAL A 328 -3.22 -17.63 -10.79
N ASP A 329 -2.66 -17.41 -11.97
CA ASP A 329 -2.29 -18.46 -12.92
C ASP A 329 -0.77 -18.78 -12.88
N GLY A 330 -0.07 -18.15 -11.92
CA GLY A 330 1.35 -18.36 -11.71
C GLY A 330 2.24 -17.59 -12.67
N CYS A 331 3.51 -18.01 -12.73
CA CYS A 331 4.55 -17.41 -13.55
C CYS A 331 5.16 -18.44 -14.49
N VAL A 332 5.36 -18.04 -15.75
CA VAL A 332 5.98 -18.86 -16.78
C VAL A 332 7.26 -18.17 -17.27
N GLU A 333 8.39 -18.89 -17.21
CA GLU A 333 9.65 -18.40 -17.75
C GLU A 333 9.56 -18.18 -19.26
N GLN A 334 10.09 -17.07 -19.72
CA GLN A 334 10.19 -16.71 -21.13
C GLN A 334 11.58 -17.11 -21.65
N THR A 335 11.63 -17.61 -22.88
CA THR A 335 12.90 -18.00 -23.51
C THR A 335 13.75 -16.81 -23.94
N ASP A 336 13.12 -15.67 -24.20
CA ASP A 336 13.76 -14.43 -24.65
C ASP A 336 12.97 -13.21 -24.16
N PRO A 337 13.57 -12.31 -23.39
CA PRO A 337 14.93 -12.41 -22.79
C PRO A 337 15.03 -13.46 -21.68
N ALA A 338 16.18 -14.11 -21.56
CA ALA A 338 16.46 -15.06 -20.49
C ALA A 338 16.31 -14.41 -19.11
N GLY A 339 15.88 -15.19 -18.09
CA GLY A 339 15.61 -14.69 -16.73
C GLY A 339 14.36 -13.81 -16.63
N THR A 340 13.50 -13.87 -17.64
CA THR A 340 12.22 -13.14 -17.66
C THR A 340 11.07 -14.09 -17.41
N TYR A 341 10.17 -13.71 -16.50
CA TYR A 341 9.00 -14.50 -16.08
C TYR A 341 7.74 -13.70 -16.31
N ARG A 342 6.81 -14.25 -17.09
CA ARG A 342 5.48 -13.68 -17.27
C ARG A 342 4.52 -14.26 -16.28
N CYS A 343 3.96 -13.41 -15.42
CA CYS A 343 3.07 -13.77 -14.34
C CYS A 343 1.65 -13.25 -14.60
N THR A 344 0.63 -14.05 -14.30
CA THR A 344 -0.78 -13.66 -14.50
C THR A 344 -1.51 -13.66 -13.17
N VAL A 345 -2.24 -12.57 -12.91
CA VAL A 345 -3.09 -12.36 -11.73
C VAL A 345 -4.48 -11.94 -12.21
N TYR A 346 -5.52 -12.47 -11.60
CA TYR A 346 -6.92 -12.13 -11.90
C TYR A 346 -7.49 -11.28 -10.75
N TYR A 347 -7.25 -9.97 -10.79
CA TYR A 347 -7.66 -9.07 -9.71
C TYR A 347 -9.18 -9.01 -9.54
N LEU A 348 -9.64 -9.31 -8.32
CA LEU A 348 -11.06 -9.25 -7.96
C LEU A 348 -11.59 -7.83 -7.87
N MET A 349 -10.73 -6.86 -7.55
CA MET A 349 -11.13 -5.46 -7.43
C MET A 349 -9.96 -4.50 -7.62
N ALA A 350 -10.31 -3.27 -7.97
CA ALA A 350 -9.37 -2.16 -8.11
C ALA A 350 -8.92 -1.62 -6.73
N SER A 351 -7.76 -0.95 -6.69
CA SER A 351 -7.27 -0.26 -5.49
C SER A 351 -8.14 0.93 -5.08
N LYS A 352 -8.85 1.53 -6.06
CA LYS A 352 -9.70 2.72 -5.87
C LYS A 352 -10.99 2.63 -6.66
N MET A 353 -12.05 3.20 -6.13
CA MET A 353 -13.31 3.40 -6.86
C MET A 353 -13.20 4.54 -7.89
N MET A 354 -14.19 4.65 -8.79
CA MET A 354 -14.28 5.72 -9.80
C MET A 354 -14.26 7.14 -9.22
N ASN A 355 -14.76 7.33 -8.00
CA ASN A 355 -14.74 8.61 -7.28
C ASN A 355 -13.40 8.90 -6.58
N GLY A 356 -12.38 8.07 -6.77
CA GLY A 356 -11.06 8.18 -6.15
C GLY A 356 -10.98 7.67 -4.72
N MET A 357 -12.07 7.16 -4.14
CA MET A 357 -12.07 6.57 -2.80
C MET A 357 -11.21 5.30 -2.79
N SER A 358 -10.25 5.23 -1.89
CA SER A 358 -9.41 4.05 -1.71
C SER A 358 -10.22 2.88 -1.15
N MET A 359 -10.04 1.71 -1.73
CA MET A 359 -10.56 0.44 -1.22
C MET A 359 -9.53 -0.29 -0.35
N GLY A 360 -8.27 0.10 -0.48
CA GLY A 360 -7.12 -0.50 0.17
C GLY A 360 -5.91 -0.50 -0.74
N PHE A 361 -4.91 -1.31 -0.43
CA PHE A 361 -3.74 -1.47 -1.29
C PHE A 361 -3.42 -2.94 -1.52
N TRP A 362 -2.98 -3.26 -2.74
CA TRP A 362 -2.46 -4.57 -3.09
C TRP A 362 -1.00 -4.71 -2.69
N ASP A 363 -0.67 -5.80 -2.02
CA ASP A 363 0.68 -6.30 -1.80
C ASP A 363 0.84 -7.55 -2.67
N MET A 364 1.60 -7.46 -3.75
CA MET A 364 1.94 -8.59 -4.60
C MET A 364 3.26 -9.20 -4.10
N LYS A 365 3.15 -10.19 -3.23
CA LYS A 365 4.29 -10.96 -2.77
C LYS A 365 4.71 -11.95 -3.86
N VAL A 366 5.97 -11.88 -4.26
CA VAL A 366 6.64 -12.81 -5.17
C VAL A 366 7.60 -13.66 -4.36
N MET A 367 7.42 -14.97 -4.38
CA MET A 367 8.29 -15.92 -3.69
C MET A 367 9.13 -16.69 -4.71
N ILE A 368 10.44 -16.72 -4.52
CA ILE A 368 11.41 -17.34 -5.40
C ILE A 368 12.00 -18.56 -4.69
N GLY A 369 11.83 -19.74 -5.29
CA GLY A 369 12.26 -21.02 -4.67
C GLY A 369 11.18 -21.72 -3.86
N GLY A 370 9.91 -21.31 -3.99
CA GLY A 370 8.75 -21.86 -3.29
C GLY A 370 8.35 -21.10 -2.03
N MET A 371 7.55 -21.73 -1.16
CA MET A 371 6.94 -21.09 0.02
C MET A 371 7.97 -20.65 1.08
N ASP A 372 9.12 -21.31 1.16
CA ASP A 372 10.21 -20.99 2.09
C ASP A 372 11.36 -20.24 1.40
N GLY A 373 11.12 -19.75 0.21
CA GLY A 373 12.13 -19.06 -0.60
C GLY A 373 12.26 -17.56 -0.29
N GLU A 374 13.06 -16.87 -1.10
CA GLU A 374 13.23 -15.43 -0.96
C GLU A 374 11.97 -14.66 -1.39
N GLU A 375 11.63 -13.60 -0.66
CA GLU A 375 10.42 -12.81 -0.89
C GLU A 375 10.73 -11.44 -1.47
N ALA A 376 9.91 -11.01 -2.45
CA ALA A 376 9.89 -9.66 -2.97
C ALA A 376 8.46 -9.11 -2.96
N HIS A 377 8.29 -7.86 -2.53
CA HIS A 377 6.99 -7.21 -2.42
C HIS A 377 6.88 -6.05 -3.41
N PHE A 378 5.79 -6.06 -4.19
CA PHE A 378 5.42 -4.96 -5.07
C PHE A 378 4.02 -4.47 -4.68
N TYR A 379 3.80 -3.16 -4.80
CA TYR A 379 2.53 -2.53 -4.41
C TYR A 379 1.84 -1.92 -5.64
N PRO A 380 1.18 -2.72 -6.47
CA PRO A 380 0.54 -2.23 -7.69
C PRO A 380 -0.73 -1.42 -7.39
N ASP A 381 -0.90 -0.28 -8.08
CA ASP A 381 -2.16 0.47 -8.10
C ASP A 381 -3.07 -0.14 -9.19
N VAL A 382 -3.91 -1.08 -8.78
CA VAL A 382 -4.83 -1.79 -9.68
C VAL A 382 -5.96 -0.84 -10.07
N LYS A 383 -6.09 -0.57 -11.36
CA LYS A 383 -7.14 0.30 -11.91
C LYS A 383 -8.45 -0.46 -12.11
N MET A 384 -9.55 0.24 -12.12
CA MET A 384 -10.81 -0.33 -12.61
C MET A 384 -10.68 -0.65 -14.10
N ALA A 385 -11.33 -1.74 -14.52
CA ALA A 385 -11.41 -2.06 -15.94
C ALA A 385 -12.21 -0.97 -16.66
N MET A 386 -11.61 -0.40 -17.71
CA MET A 386 -12.22 0.62 -18.56
C MET A 386 -12.60 -0.02 -19.90
N GLY A 387 -13.66 0.45 -20.55
CA GLY A 387 -14.02 0.01 -21.89
C GLY A 387 -15.37 -0.70 -22.01
N GLY A 388 -16.00 -1.00 -20.89
CA GLY A 388 -17.37 -1.56 -20.89
C GLY A 388 -17.46 -3.08 -21.08
N ASP A 389 -16.33 -3.79 -21.33
CA ASP A 389 -16.32 -5.24 -21.35
C ASP A 389 -16.40 -5.79 -19.92
N THR A 390 -17.18 -6.87 -19.75
CA THR A 390 -17.26 -7.58 -18.46
C THR A 390 -15.99 -8.37 -18.25
N VAL A 391 -15.27 -8.06 -17.18
CA VAL A 391 -13.98 -8.72 -16.87
C VAL A 391 -14.15 -9.96 -16.02
N LYS A 392 -15.23 -10.05 -15.24
CA LYS A 392 -15.55 -11.22 -14.40
C LYS A 392 -17.05 -11.32 -14.13
N ALA A 393 -17.50 -12.53 -13.88
CA ALA A 393 -18.83 -12.85 -13.33
C ALA A 393 -18.68 -13.81 -12.14
N VAL A 394 -19.71 -13.92 -11.33
CA VAL A 394 -19.73 -14.83 -10.17
C VAL A 394 -20.98 -15.72 -10.28
N LEU A 395 -20.76 -17.02 -10.10
CA LEU A 395 -21.84 -17.99 -9.95
C LEU A 395 -21.71 -18.69 -8.59
N LEU A 396 -22.81 -19.13 -8.04
CA LEU A 396 -22.93 -19.75 -6.72
C LEU A 396 -23.34 -21.21 -6.85
N GLY A 397 -22.76 -22.07 -6.01
CA GLY A 397 -23.25 -23.44 -5.82
C GLY A 397 -24.55 -23.44 -5.02
N GLN A 398 -25.48 -24.34 -5.36
CA GLN A 398 -26.70 -24.57 -4.60
C GLN A 398 -26.45 -25.53 -3.44
N ASN A 399 -25.91 -26.72 -3.75
CA ASN A 399 -25.56 -27.77 -2.79
C ASN A 399 -24.05 -27.84 -2.53
N ASP A 400 -23.28 -27.12 -3.28
CA ASP A 400 -21.84 -27.02 -3.20
C ASP A 400 -21.48 -25.89 -2.23
N ARG A 401 -21.15 -26.26 -1.01
CA ARG A 401 -20.96 -25.34 0.11
C ARG A 401 -19.56 -25.44 0.69
N ILE A 402 -19.11 -24.35 1.27
CA ILE A 402 -17.86 -24.26 2.03
C ILE A 402 -18.16 -23.96 3.50
N ALA A 403 -17.24 -24.27 4.38
CA ALA A 403 -17.34 -23.89 5.78
C ALA A 403 -17.49 -22.36 5.92
N GLY A 404 -18.39 -21.90 6.78
CA GLY A 404 -18.54 -20.48 7.06
C GLY A 404 -17.23 -19.85 7.57
N MET A 405 -17.03 -18.58 7.31
CA MET A 405 -15.73 -17.88 7.51
C MET A 405 -15.16 -17.99 8.93
N ASN A 406 -15.99 -18.21 9.94
CA ASN A 406 -15.56 -18.34 11.34
C ASN A 406 -15.21 -19.77 11.77
N SER A 407 -15.49 -20.80 10.96
CA SER A 407 -15.20 -22.19 11.32
C SER A 407 -13.79 -22.64 10.95
N MET A 408 -13.06 -21.88 10.15
CA MET A 408 -11.66 -22.15 9.86
C MET A 408 -10.78 -21.61 11.00
N SER A 409 -10.72 -22.37 12.09
CA SER A 409 -9.65 -22.29 13.09
C SER A 409 -8.31 -22.26 12.33
N MET A 410 -7.45 -21.30 12.65
CA MET A 410 -6.06 -21.22 12.20
C MET A 410 -5.25 -22.42 12.78
N ASN A 411 -5.61 -23.63 12.39
CA ASN A 411 -4.92 -24.85 12.80
C ASN A 411 -4.37 -25.57 11.57
N GLN A 412 -3.53 -24.88 10.80
CA GLN A 412 -2.54 -25.54 9.96
C GLN A 412 -1.16 -25.10 10.40
N GLY A 413 -0.54 -26.02 11.16
CA GLY A 413 0.86 -25.99 11.48
C GLY A 413 1.70 -26.10 10.20
N GLY A 414 2.13 -24.98 9.72
CA GLY A 414 3.32 -24.77 8.93
C GLY A 414 4.10 -23.74 9.71
N GLY A 415 5.28 -24.14 10.23
CA GLY A 415 6.08 -23.30 11.10
C GLY A 415 6.33 -21.94 10.48
N MET A 416 5.66 -20.93 11.01
CA MET A 416 6.11 -19.56 10.91
C MET A 416 7.07 -19.37 12.07
N GLU A 417 8.33 -19.13 11.74
CA GLU A 417 9.29 -18.63 12.71
C GLU A 417 8.73 -17.39 13.41
N GLU A 418 8.96 -17.34 14.72
CA GLU A 418 8.54 -16.26 15.61
C GLU A 418 8.92 -14.90 15.05
N GLY A 419 7.94 -14.09 14.68
CA GLY A 419 8.18 -12.69 14.35
C GLY A 419 6.99 -11.87 13.84
N HIS A 420 5.97 -12.45 13.26
CA HIS A 420 4.85 -11.66 12.72
C HIS A 420 3.50 -12.30 13.05
N GLN A 421 3.11 -12.26 14.33
CA GLN A 421 1.70 -12.40 14.68
C GLN A 421 1.00 -11.09 14.30
N MET A 422 0.27 -11.08 13.19
CA MET A 422 -0.83 -10.13 13.02
C MET A 422 -1.86 -10.44 14.11
N GLN A 423 -1.84 -9.65 15.16
CA GLN A 423 -2.89 -9.68 16.16
C GLN A 423 -4.11 -9.01 15.53
N MET A 424 -4.96 -9.81 14.87
CA MET A 424 -6.31 -9.39 14.55
C MET A 424 -7.00 -9.17 15.91
N SER A 425 -7.26 -7.91 16.26
CA SER A 425 -8.16 -7.59 17.35
C SER A 425 -9.50 -8.27 17.03
N ALA A 426 -9.90 -9.18 17.90
CA ALA A 426 -11.21 -9.83 17.86
C ALA A 426 -12.28 -8.73 17.99
N MET A 427 -12.74 -8.19 16.88
CA MET A 427 -14.05 -7.60 16.82
C MET A 427 -15.04 -8.76 16.84
N ASP A 428 -16.03 -8.65 17.69
CA ASP A 428 -17.17 -9.52 17.88
C ASP A 428 -17.96 -9.66 16.54
N MET A 429 -17.39 -10.43 15.62
CA MET A 429 -18.12 -10.95 14.49
C MET A 429 -18.84 -12.18 15.02
N GLY A 430 -20.16 -12.08 15.09
CA GLY A 430 -21.02 -13.16 15.56
C GLY A 430 -20.55 -14.51 15.02
N ASP A 431 -20.66 -15.51 15.84
CA ASP A 431 -20.28 -16.92 15.59
C ASP A 431 -21.14 -17.51 14.46
N ASP A 432 -20.99 -16.98 13.23
CA ASP A 432 -21.70 -17.46 12.05
C ASP A 432 -20.90 -18.61 11.43
N THR A 433 -21.08 -19.79 12.00
CA THR A 433 -20.53 -21.06 11.49
C THR A 433 -21.38 -21.64 10.37
N THR A 434 -22.35 -20.87 9.85
CA THR A 434 -23.29 -21.34 8.82
C THR A 434 -22.50 -21.57 7.50
N PRO A 435 -22.56 -22.76 6.91
CA PRO A 435 -21.92 -23.01 5.63
C PRO A 435 -22.41 -22.03 4.55
N GLU A 436 -21.49 -21.50 3.74
CA GLU A 436 -21.79 -20.59 2.63
C GLU A 436 -21.81 -21.33 1.30
N ASN A 437 -22.63 -20.84 0.34
CA ASN A 437 -22.59 -21.31 -1.04
C ASN A 437 -21.22 -21.00 -1.65
N ARG A 438 -20.59 -22.00 -2.26
CA ARG A 438 -19.30 -21.84 -2.94
C ARG A 438 -19.42 -20.82 -4.06
N LYS A 439 -18.48 -19.87 -4.14
CA LYS A 439 -18.43 -18.85 -5.19
C LYS A 439 -17.45 -19.27 -6.27
N TYR A 440 -17.94 -19.31 -7.51
CA TYR A 440 -17.14 -19.53 -8.71
C TYR A 440 -16.94 -18.18 -9.40
N TYR A 441 -15.71 -17.78 -9.53
CA TYR A 441 -15.33 -16.58 -10.28
C TYR A 441 -14.94 -16.99 -11.70
N LEU A 442 -15.68 -16.48 -12.67
CA LEU A 442 -15.41 -16.66 -14.09
C LEU A 442 -14.79 -15.38 -14.62
N PHE A 443 -13.58 -15.44 -15.11
CA PHE A 443 -12.88 -14.30 -15.68
C PHE A 443 -12.85 -14.39 -17.19
N ASN A 444 -13.08 -13.24 -17.86
CA ASN A 444 -12.83 -13.10 -19.26
C ASN A 444 -11.32 -13.20 -19.51
N ASP A 445 -10.88 -14.32 -20.09
CA ASP A 445 -9.47 -14.60 -20.40
C ASP A 445 -9.08 -14.18 -21.83
N GLY A 446 -10.05 -13.56 -22.54
CA GLY A 446 -9.87 -12.97 -23.86
C GLY A 446 -10.74 -13.61 -24.91
N ILE A 447 -10.99 -12.84 -25.97
CA ILE A 447 -11.71 -13.27 -27.15
C ILE A 447 -10.83 -13.10 -28.38
N THR A 448 -10.75 -14.12 -29.23
CA THR A 448 -9.96 -14.14 -30.45
C THR A 448 -10.81 -14.61 -31.63
N GLY A 449 -10.32 -14.48 -32.85
CA GLY A 449 -11.03 -14.89 -34.05
C GLY A 449 -11.51 -13.69 -34.86
N THR A 450 -12.53 -13.91 -35.68
CA THR A 450 -13.12 -12.91 -36.57
C THR A 450 -14.64 -13.02 -36.54
N THR A 451 -15.33 -11.98 -37.02
CA THR A 451 -16.79 -11.92 -37.12
C THR A 451 -17.40 -13.25 -37.59
N GLY A 452 -18.29 -13.82 -36.76
CA GLY A 452 -18.99 -15.07 -37.01
C GLY A 452 -18.22 -16.36 -36.69
N ASN A 453 -16.95 -16.25 -36.22
CA ASN A 453 -16.16 -17.40 -35.78
C ASN A 453 -15.15 -16.98 -34.72
N HIS A 454 -15.64 -16.69 -33.51
CA HIS A 454 -14.79 -16.31 -32.38
C HIS A 454 -14.47 -17.50 -31.50
N THR A 455 -13.39 -17.35 -30.71
CA THR A 455 -13.06 -18.21 -29.61
C THR A 455 -13.09 -17.38 -28.34
N PHE A 456 -13.95 -17.73 -27.40
CA PHE A 456 -14.02 -17.09 -26.09
C PHE A 456 -13.26 -17.94 -25.08
N ASN A 457 -12.33 -17.33 -24.36
CA ASN A 457 -11.52 -17.97 -23.34
C ASN A 457 -11.95 -17.48 -21.96
N LEU A 458 -11.96 -18.41 -21.01
CA LEU A 458 -12.34 -18.19 -19.63
C LEU A 458 -11.27 -18.77 -18.70
N PHE A 459 -11.06 -18.10 -17.57
CA PHE A 459 -10.38 -18.67 -16.42
C PHE A 459 -11.36 -18.77 -15.25
N ILE A 460 -11.41 -19.93 -14.59
CA ILE A 460 -12.36 -20.20 -13.51
C ILE A 460 -11.63 -20.57 -12.24
N ALA A 461 -11.97 -19.87 -11.14
CA ALA A 461 -11.46 -20.12 -9.81
C ALA A 461 -12.58 -20.12 -8.78
N THR A 462 -12.39 -20.80 -7.63
CA THR A 462 -13.32 -20.74 -6.50
C THR A 462 -12.74 -19.92 -5.36
N LYS A 463 -13.62 -19.38 -4.50
CA LYS A 463 -13.26 -18.83 -3.20
C LYS A 463 -13.39 -19.94 -2.15
N GLU A 464 -12.26 -20.41 -1.63
CA GLU A 464 -12.25 -21.36 -0.51
C GLU A 464 -12.22 -20.66 0.85
N ASN A 465 -11.56 -19.51 0.92
CA ASN A 465 -11.56 -18.56 2.04
C ASN A 465 -11.07 -17.19 1.55
N MET A 466 -10.83 -16.26 2.47
CA MET A 466 -10.37 -14.91 2.11
C MET A 466 -8.98 -14.89 1.45
N MET A 467 -8.14 -15.90 1.72
CA MET A 467 -6.76 -15.96 1.23
C MET A 467 -6.54 -17.02 0.16
N SER A 468 -7.54 -17.86 -0.16
CA SER A 468 -7.40 -18.98 -1.07
C SER A 468 -8.43 -18.95 -2.19
N TYR A 469 -7.94 -18.83 -3.43
CA TYR A 469 -8.72 -18.78 -4.66
C TYR A 469 -8.14 -19.74 -5.71
N PRO A 470 -8.23 -21.07 -5.48
CA PRO A 470 -7.68 -22.04 -6.42
C PRO A 470 -8.41 -22.02 -7.77
N ALA A 471 -7.65 -22.24 -8.83
CA ALA A 471 -8.18 -22.53 -10.15
C ALA A 471 -8.94 -23.87 -10.13
N VAL A 472 -10.03 -23.99 -10.89
CA VAL A 472 -10.90 -25.17 -10.88
C VAL A 472 -10.98 -25.82 -12.24
N SER A 473 -10.66 -27.11 -12.26
CA SER A 473 -10.80 -28.03 -13.38
C SER A 473 -11.17 -29.41 -12.86
N VAL A 474 -11.50 -30.33 -13.74
CA VAL A 474 -11.68 -31.74 -13.36
C VAL A 474 -10.41 -32.26 -12.67
N GLY A 475 -10.57 -32.92 -11.54
CA GLY A 475 -9.50 -33.42 -10.69
C GLY A 475 -8.99 -32.44 -9.62
N THR A 476 -9.46 -31.18 -9.60
CA THR A 476 -9.11 -30.24 -8.53
C THR A 476 -9.67 -30.74 -7.19
N VAL A 477 -8.83 -30.72 -6.16
CA VAL A 477 -9.22 -31.05 -4.78
C VAL A 477 -9.46 -29.76 -4.02
N LEU A 478 -10.68 -29.59 -3.53
CA LEU A 478 -11.17 -28.47 -2.73
C LEU A 478 -11.57 -28.95 -1.34
N LYS A 479 -12.15 -28.10 -0.50
CA LYS A 479 -12.69 -28.48 0.80
C LYS A 479 -14.22 -28.36 0.79
N ASP A 480 -14.92 -29.35 1.37
CA ASP A 480 -16.35 -29.27 1.62
C ASP A 480 -16.69 -28.36 2.83
N GLU A 481 -17.97 -28.23 3.16
CA GLU A 481 -18.44 -27.45 4.31
C GLU A 481 -17.98 -27.96 5.68
N ASN A 482 -17.50 -29.21 5.74
CA ASN A 482 -16.95 -29.84 6.94
C ASN A 482 -15.42 -29.83 6.97
N GLY A 483 -14.76 -29.25 5.96
CA GLY A 483 -13.32 -29.19 5.81
C GLY A 483 -12.67 -30.48 5.26
N ASN A 484 -13.46 -31.44 4.77
CA ASN A 484 -12.94 -32.64 4.14
C ASN A 484 -12.55 -32.39 2.69
N ASP A 485 -11.64 -33.20 2.15
CA ASP A 485 -11.28 -33.15 0.74
C ASP A 485 -12.48 -33.49 -0.14
N TRP A 486 -12.76 -32.64 -1.11
CA TRP A 486 -13.77 -32.83 -2.13
C TRP A 486 -13.14 -32.65 -3.50
N THR A 487 -13.17 -33.72 -4.30
CA THR A 487 -12.58 -33.71 -5.64
C THR A 487 -13.66 -33.39 -6.67
N VAL A 488 -13.37 -32.44 -7.55
CA VAL A 488 -14.20 -32.12 -8.72
C VAL A 488 -14.05 -33.24 -9.75
N ASN A 489 -15.03 -34.16 -9.84
CA ASN A 489 -14.99 -35.30 -10.76
C ASN A 489 -15.59 -34.96 -12.13
N SER A 490 -16.53 -34.02 -12.18
CA SER A 490 -17.13 -33.59 -13.42
C SER A 490 -17.33 -32.08 -13.45
N MET A 491 -16.97 -31.46 -14.57
CA MET A 491 -17.16 -30.04 -14.82
C MET A 491 -17.38 -29.81 -16.30
N SER A 492 -18.35 -28.95 -16.66
CA SER A 492 -18.55 -28.51 -18.03
C SER A 492 -18.89 -27.03 -18.08
N VAL A 493 -18.45 -26.40 -19.15
CA VAL A 493 -18.69 -24.99 -19.44
C VAL A 493 -19.31 -24.89 -20.82
N GLU A 494 -20.37 -24.14 -20.94
CA GLU A 494 -21.06 -23.89 -22.21
C GLU A 494 -21.22 -22.39 -22.42
N VAL A 495 -21.08 -21.94 -23.67
CA VAL A 495 -21.16 -20.52 -24.05
C VAL A 495 -22.23 -20.35 -25.12
N SER A 496 -23.01 -19.28 -25.01
CA SER A 496 -24.08 -18.95 -25.98
C SER A 496 -24.19 -17.44 -26.19
N THR A 497 -24.61 -17.01 -27.36
CA THR A 497 -24.98 -15.62 -27.65
C THR A 497 -26.49 -15.37 -27.61
N ASP A 498 -27.30 -16.43 -27.57
CA ASP A 498 -28.77 -16.38 -27.65
C ASP A 498 -29.49 -17.21 -26.58
N GLN A 499 -28.72 -17.87 -25.70
CA GLN A 499 -29.20 -18.78 -24.63
C GLN A 499 -30.01 -19.99 -25.15
N THR A 500 -29.98 -20.22 -26.45
CA THR A 500 -30.65 -21.34 -27.09
C THR A 500 -29.67 -22.32 -27.70
N ASN A 501 -28.66 -21.78 -28.39
CA ASN A 501 -27.59 -22.54 -29.02
C ASN A 501 -26.33 -22.47 -28.14
N TRP A 502 -26.05 -23.59 -27.45
CA TRP A 502 -24.93 -23.70 -26.54
C TRP A 502 -23.74 -24.40 -27.17
N ILE A 503 -22.56 -23.80 -27.03
CA ILE A 503 -21.29 -24.32 -27.51
C ILE A 503 -20.48 -24.79 -26.31
N ALA A 504 -20.16 -26.09 -26.28
CA ALA A 504 -19.34 -26.64 -25.23
C ALA A 504 -17.90 -26.09 -25.32
N ALA A 505 -17.40 -25.57 -24.19
CA ALA A 505 -16.00 -25.18 -24.06
C ALA A 505 -15.14 -26.42 -23.78
N THR A 506 -13.91 -26.37 -24.25
CA THR A 506 -12.87 -27.39 -24.00
C THR A 506 -12.10 -27.01 -22.75
N ASP A 507 -11.96 -27.93 -21.81
CA ASP A 507 -11.06 -27.82 -20.67
C ASP A 507 -9.60 -27.82 -21.16
N LYS A 508 -8.83 -26.81 -20.78
CA LYS A 508 -7.39 -26.67 -21.07
C LYS A 508 -6.52 -26.98 -19.85
N GLY A 509 -7.14 -27.31 -18.74
CA GLY A 509 -6.48 -27.51 -17.45
C GLY A 509 -6.20 -26.22 -16.70
N GLY A 510 -5.92 -26.33 -15.39
CA GLY A 510 -5.55 -25.19 -14.57
C GLY A 510 -6.62 -24.07 -14.49
N GLY A 511 -7.90 -24.43 -14.65
CA GLY A 511 -9.00 -23.45 -14.63
C GLY A 511 -9.29 -22.78 -15.98
N HIS A 512 -8.51 -23.07 -17.03
CA HIS A 512 -8.69 -22.48 -18.36
C HIS A 512 -9.69 -23.26 -19.22
N TRP A 513 -10.61 -22.52 -19.84
CA TRP A 513 -11.64 -23.05 -20.73
C TRP A 513 -11.69 -22.26 -22.04
N SER A 514 -11.98 -22.95 -23.14
CA SER A 514 -11.99 -22.33 -24.47
C SER A 514 -13.18 -22.79 -25.29
N ALA A 515 -14.11 -21.89 -25.62
CA ALA A 515 -15.25 -22.11 -26.50
C ALA A 515 -14.92 -21.60 -27.88
N ALA A 516 -14.68 -22.49 -28.84
CA ALA A 516 -14.40 -22.17 -30.22
C ALA A 516 -15.67 -22.20 -31.07
N GLY A 517 -15.69 -21.40 -32.17
CA GLY A 517 -16.84 -21.37 -33.09
C GLY A 517 -18.03 -20.56 -32.59
N VAL A 518 -17.80 -19.62 -31.68
CA VAL A 518 -18.84 -18.69 -31.21
C VAL A 518 -19.27 -17.79 -32.37
N THR A 519 -20.55 -17.88 -32.70
CA THR A 519 -21.23 -17.07 -33.74
C THR A 519 -22.05 -15.95 -33.11
N GLY A 520 -22.54 -15.01 -33.89
CA GLY A 520 -23.42 -13.92 -33.40
C GLY A 520 -22.67 -12.69 -32.85
N LEU A 521 -21.32 -12.72 -32.82
CA LEU A 521 -20.52 -11.58 -32.46
C LEU A 521 -19.90 -10.93 -33.71
N THR A 522 -19.72 -9.60 -33.65
CA THR A 522 -19.13 -8.79 -34.74
C THR A 522 -17.93 -8.01 -34.22
N ASP A 523 -16.82 -8.06 -34.97
CA ASP A 523 -15.60 -7.33 -34.62
C ASP A 523 -15.86 -5.82 -34.47
N GLY A 524 -15.33 -5.23 -33.40
CA GLY A 524 -15.49 -3.81 -33.08
C GLY A 524 -16.86 -3.43 -32.54
N SER A 525 -17.81 -4.37 -32.44
CA SER A 525 -19.15 -4.13 -31.87
C SER A 525 -19.32 -4.88 -30.56
N ARG A 526 -19.98 -4.23 -29.62
CA ARG A 526 -20.32 -4.85 -28.34
C ARG A 526 -21.37 -5.94 -28.53
N GLY A 527 -21.12 -7.10 -27.95
CA GLY A 527 -22.03 -8.25 -27.95
C GLY A 527 -22.10 -8.88 -26.57
N THR A 528 -23.13 -9.70 -26.36
CA THR A 528 -23.38 -10.39 -25.10
C THR A 528 -23.06 -11.88 -25.25
N LEU A 529 -22.35 -12.43 -24.28
CA LEU A 529 -22.12 -13.86 -24.09
C LEU A 529 -22.73 -14.33 -22.78
N TYR A 530 -23.39 -15.45 -22.83
CA TYR A 530 -23.91 -16.16 -21.67
C TYR A 530 -23.04 -17.40 -21.42
N VAL A 531 -22.69 -17.64 -20.16
CA VAL A 531 -21.89 -18.78 -19.76
C VAL A 531 -22.64 -19.60 -18.73
N ARG A 532 -22.79 -20.89 -19.03
CA ARG A 532 -23.34 -21.89 -18.11
C ARG A 532 -22.19 -22.71 -17.54
N LEU A 533 -22.13 -22.80 -16.22
CA LEU A 533 -21.18 -23.64 -15.51
C LEU A 533 -21.91 -24.77 -14.79
N ILE A 534 -21.50 -25.99 -15.06
CA ILE A 534 -22.04 -27.19 -14.41
C ILE A 534 -20.89 -27.89 -13.71
N VAL A 535 -21.00 -28.12 -12.40
CA VAL A 535 -20.01 -28.83 -11.59
C VAL A 535 -20.73 -29.93 -10.81
N GLU A 536 -20.24 -31.17 -10.86
CA GLU A 536 -20.87 -32.36 -10.28
C GLU A 536 -22.35 -32.53 -10.68
N GLY A 537 -22.67 -32.18 -11.93
CA GLY A 537 -24.04 -32.25 -12.45
C GLY A 537 -24.97 -31.13 -12.00
N GLU A 538 -24.52 -30.20 -11.17
CA GLU A 538 -25.26 -29.04 -10.70
C GLU A 538 -24.92 -27.80 -11.53
N GLN A 539 -25.90 -27.16 -12.13
CA GLN A 539 -25.72 -25.86 -12.75
C GLN A 539 -25.54 -24.80 -11.66
N LYS A 540 -24.45 -24.03 -11.74
CA LYS A 540 -24.18 -22.89 -10.85
C LYS A 540 -24.95 -21.68 -11.37
N THR A 541 -25.55 -20.92 -10.45
CA THR A 541 -26.46 -19.80 -10.76
C THR A 541 -25.96 -18.49 -10.14
N ASP A 542 -26.48 -17.36 -10.55
CA ASP A 542 -26.07 -16.06 -10.02
C ASP A 542 -26.54 -15.84 -8.57
N ASP A 543 -27.63 -16.47 -8.16
CA ASP A 543 -28.23 -16.35 -6.81
C ASP A 543 -28.02 -17.59 -5.91
N GLY A 544 -27.48 -18.70 -6.45
CA GLY A 544 -27.24 -19.96 -5.71
C GLY A 544 -28.51 -20.79 -5.44
N ASN A 545 -29.60 -20.51 -6.15
CA ASN A 545 -30.82 -21.29 -6.12
C ASN A 545 -30.89 -22.29 -7.29
N ALA A 546 -31.90 -23.14 -7.29
CA ALA A 546 -32.12 -24.04 -8.42
C ALA A 546 -32.40 -23.20 -9.69
N PRO A 547 -31.87 -23.61 -10.86
CA PRO A 547 -32.09 -22.89 -12.10
C PRO A 547 -33.58 -22.72 -12.40
N ASP A 548 -34.03 -21.48 -12.54
CA ASP A 548 -35.44 -21.17 -12.81
C ASP A 548 -35.66 -20.40 -14.13
N GLY A 549 -34.57 -20.07 -14.84
CA GLY A 549 -34.66 -19.37 -16.12
C GLY A 549 -33.37 -18.95 -16.76
N VAL A 550 -33.47 -17.93 -17.61
CA VAL A 550 -32.35 -17.41 -18.41
C VAL A 550 -31.41 -16.47 -17.63
N ALA A 551 -31.83 -15.98 -16.47
CA ALA A 551 -31.05 -15.07 -15.64
C ALA A 551 -29.91 -15.77 -14.88
N ASP A 552 -29.99 -17.11 -14.74
CA ASP A 552 -29.05 -17.89 -13.92
C ASP A 552 -27.64 -18.01 -14.49
N ASN A 553 -27.42 -17.62 -15.75
CA ASN A 553 -26.14 -17.76 -16.43
C ASN A 553 -25.24 -16.55 -16.17
N ALA A 554 -23.94 -16.76 -16.12
CA ALA A 554 -23.01 -15.65 -16.11
C ALA A 554 -23.07 -14.86 -17.42
N VAL A 555 -23.06 -13.52 -17.33
CA VAL A 555 -23.19 -12.62 -18.49
C VAL A 555 -21.89 -11.86 -18.70
N PHE A 556 -21.39 -11.92 -19.94
CA PHE A 556 -20.23 -11.16 -20.37
C PHE A 556 -20.58 -10.25 -21.54
N GLU A 557 -20.47 -8.95 -21.34
CA GLU A 557 -20.42 -7.99 -22.44
C GLU A 557 -18.99 -7.97 -22.99
N VAL A 558 -18.83 -8.14 -24.29
CA VAL A 558 -17.52 -8.24 -24.93
C VAL A 558 -17.48 -7.45 -26.23
N THR A 559 -16.30 -6.94 -26.58
CA THR A 559 -16.05 -6.25 -27.87
C THR A 559 -14.95 -6.98 -28.63
N PRO A 560 -15.30 -7.98 -29.47
CA PRO A 560 -14.30 -8.74 -30.23
C PRO A 560 -13.52 -7.85 -31.19
N GLY A 561 -12.25 -8.15 -31.42
CA GLY A 561 -11.41 -7.39 -32.37
C GLY A 561 -11.12 -5.94 -31.94
N GLY A 562 -11.71 -5.47 -30.86
CA GLY A 562 -11.31 -4.24 -30.22
C GLY A 562 -9.93 -4.45 -29.64
N SER A 563 -8.91 -3.78 -30.21
CA SER A 563 -7.67 -3.60 -29.50
C SER A 563 -8.05 -3.01 -28.16
N SER A 564 -7.71 -3.66 -27.06
CA SER A 564 -7.72 -3.01 -25.74
C SER A 564 -6.67 -1.89 -25.82
N MET A 565 -7.04 -0.77 -26.42
CA MET A 565 -6.25 0.45 -26.38
C MET A 565 -6.32 0.94 -24.94
N SER A 566 -5.38 0.49 -24.13
CA SER A 566 -4.94 1.26 -23.00
C SER A 566 -4.40 2.59 -23.56
N MET A 567 -5.25 3.61 -23.58
CA MET A 567 -4.78 4.97 -23.84
C MET A 567 -3.89 5.35 -22.66
N GLY A 568 -2.57 5.28 -22.89
CA GLY A 568 -1.62 6.03 -22.11
C GLY A 568 -1.84 7.53 -22.38
N MET A 569 -2.25 8.27 -21.40
CA MET A 569 -1.97 9.68 -21.18
C MET A 569 -1.39 9.82 -19.78
#